data_b4d70630fc9715bc063c9c25af432c8c
#
_entry.id   b4d70630fc9715bc063c9c25af432c8c
#
_cell.length_a   1.000
_cell.length_b   1.000
_cell.length_c   1.000
_cell.angle_alpha   90.00
_cell.angle_beta   90.00
_cell.angle_gamma   90.00
#
_symmetry.space_group_name_H-M   'P 1'
#
loop_
_entity.id
_entity.type
_entity.pdbx_description
1 polymer ?
#
loop_
_entity_poly.entity_id
_entity_poly.type
_entity_poly.pdbx_seq_one_letter_code
_entity_poly.pdbx_strand_id
1 'polypeptide(L)'
;MSIVNTLSLESNRQIKINFDGGDLSSDAGLLLIKEFVSKLGIDKLLGKAFKTNDSALFRYHTDQENLLQMIYTIIAGYFEDDASDELTNDPVFKSVLEKDALASQPTVSRFFNRMDEDTLNQFLTIGRILRNKIYNIQMPQAVILDLDSTLLDAYGRQEGSAFNFHYQSNGYHPLVCYDGMTGDLIKIQLRDGTQYSCTGVVDFLQTVLDEYLNDYPSIRILLRGDSGFATPDLYEQCEKNGTSYVIRLKENGILREKASDLVDELDETTQNNTVDYAAAYGKFMYKAGSW
;
A
#
# COMPACT_ATOMS: atom_id res chain seq x y z
N MET A 1 -19.73 16.49 -26.96
CA MET A 1 -19.19 15.18 -26.52
C MET A 1 -20.17 14.13 -26.95
N SER A 2 -19.79 13.19 -27.84
CA SER A 2 -20.62 12.03 -28.11
C SER A 2 -20.59 11.12 -26.89
N ILE A 3 -21.73 10.91 -26.26
CA ILE A 3 -21.88 9.92 -25.21
C ILE A 3 -21.69 8.55 -25.86
N VAL A 4 -20.66 7.82 -25.46
CA VAL A 4 -20.46 6.44 -25.90
C VAL A 4 -21.52 5.61 -25.19
N ASN A 5 -22.60 5.29 -25.86
CA ASN A 5 -23.72 4.52 -25.28
C ASN A 5 -23.39 3.03 -25.11
N THR A 6 -22.35 2.54 -25.76
CA THR A 6 -21.94 1.13 -25.68
C THR A 6 -20.44 1.01 -25.84
N LEU A 7 -19.79 0.35 -24.87
CA LEU A 7 -18.38 -0.02 -24.92
C LEU A 7 -18.25 -1.51 -25.25
N SER A 8 -17.41 -1.85 -26.23
CA SER A 8 -17.02 -3.24 -26.47
C SER A 8 -15.63 -3.47 -25.87
N LEU A 9 -15.46 -4.53 -25.08
CA LEU A 9 -14.16 -4.86 -24.53
C LEU A 9 -13.23 -5.38 -25.64
N GLU A 10 -11.98 -4.92 -25.65
CA GLU A 10 -10.97 -5.44 -26.59
C GLU A 10 -10.47 -6.82 -26.18
N SER A 11 -10.45 -7.09 -24.87
CA SER A 11 -10.10 -8.39 -24.30
C SER A 11 -11.11 -9.48 -24.64
N ASN A 12 -12.40 -9.12 -24.75
CA ASN A 12 -13.47 -10.01 -25.20
C ASN A 12 -14.56 -9.22 -25.91
N ARG A 13 -14.56 -9.21 -27.24
CA ARG A 13 -15.48 -8.43 -28.07
C ARG A 13 -16.96 -8.88 -28.00
N GLN A 14 -17.23 -10.01 -27.40
CA GLN A 14 -18.62 -10.48 -27.16
C GLN A 14 -19.25 -9.73 -25.99
N ILE A 15 -18.44 -9.21 -25.06
CA ILE A 15 -18.91 -8.43 -23.91
C ILE A 15 -19.09 -6.98 -24.35
N LYS A 16 -20.30 -6.46 -24.15
CA LYS A 16 -20.66 -5.06 -24.37
C LYS A 16 -21.21 -4.46 -23.10
N ILE A 17 -20.72 -3.28 -22.77
CA ILE A 17 -21.18 -2.49 -21.62
C ILE A 17 -21.95 -1.30 -22.18
N ASN A 18 -23.16 -1.07 -21.72
CA ASN A 18 -23.94 0.11 -22.02
C ASN A 18 -24.39 0.84 -20.75
N PHE A 19 -24.93 2.03 -20.91
CA PHE A 19 -25.33 2.90 -19.81
C PHE A 19 -26.76 3.41 -20.04
N ASP A 20 -27.59 2.60 -20.68
CA ASP A 20 -28.97 2.97 -21.05
C ASP A 20 -30.03 2.49 -20.05
N GLY A 21 -29.61 1.86 -18.96
CA GLY A 21 -30.47 1.41 -17.86
C GLY A 21 -31.22 0.12 -18.12
N GLY A 22 -30.74 -0.71 -19.08
CA GLY A 22 -31.25 -2.05 -19.33
C GLY A 22 -30.96 -3.05 -18.20
N ASP A 23 -30.38 -4.21 -18.50
CA ASP A 23 -29.97 -5.21 -17.51
C ASP A 23 -28.84 -4.65 -16.65
N LEU A 24 -29.11 -4.45 -15.35
CA LEU A 24 -28.17 -3.85 -14.41
C LEU A 24 -27.45 -4.94 -13.58
N SER A 25 -26.15 -4.73 -13.37
CA SER A 25 -25.36 -5.48 -12.38
C SER A 25 -24.62 -4.52 -11.46
N SER A 26 -24.62 -4.79 -10.17
CA SER A 26 -23.86 -4.01 -9.16
C SER A 26 -22.37 -3.95 -9.47
N ASP A 27 -21.82 -5.03 -10.02
CA ASP A 27 -20.38 -5.23 -10.19
C ASP A 27 -19.91 -5.10 -11.66
N ALA A 28 -20.77 -4.62 -12.56
CA ALA A 28 -20.45 -4.47 -13.98
C ALA A 28 -19.20 -3.61 -14.25
N GLY A 29 -18.84 -2.70 -13.34
CA GLY A 29 -17.61 -1.92 -13.38
C GLY A 29 -16.33 -2.77 -13.42
N LEU A 30 -16.34 -3.99 -12.88
CA LEU A 30 -15.21 -4.92 -12.93
C LEU A 30 -14.80 -5.29 -14.36
N LEU A 31 -15.72 -5.23 -15.31
CA LEU A 31 -15.39 -5.48 -16.73
C LEU A 31 -14.42 -4.44 -17.29
N LEU A 32 -14.50 -3.18 -16.84
CA LEU A 32 -13.54 -2.12 -17.18
C LEU A 32 -12.18 -2.37 -16.52
N ILE A 33 -12.21 -2.84 -15.27
CA ILE A 33 -10.97 -3.22 -14.55
C ILE A 33 -10.31 -4.41 -15.25
N LYS A 34 -11.07 -5.41 -15.68
CA LYS A 34 -10.54 -6.53 -16.48
C LYS A 34 -9.86 -6.05 -17.76
N GLU A 35 -10.48 -5.13 -18.47
CA GLU A 35 -9.89 -4.55 -19.68
C GLU A 35 -8.57 -3.85 -19.39
N PHE A 36 -8.51 -3.08 -18.30
CA PHE A 36 -7.28 -2.42 -17.83
C PHE A 36 -6.20 -3.44 -17.46
N VAL A 37 -6.53 -4.47 -16.66
CA VAL A 37 -5.63 -5.56 -16.27
C VAL A 37 -5.05 -6.27 -17.50
N SER A 38 -5.91 -6.56 -18.48
CA SER A 38 -5.52 -7.21 -19.73
C SER A 38 -4.60 -6.33 -20.59
N LYS A 39 -4.93 -5.04 -20.76
CA LYS A 39 -4.11 -4.07 -21.53
C LYS A 39 -2.73 -3.87 -20.95
N LEU A 40 -2.60 -3.83 -19.64
CA LEU A 40 -1.31 -3.74 -18.95
C LEU A 40 -0.58 -5.08 -18.85
N GLY A 41 -1.26 -6.19 -19.20
CA GLY A 41 -0.72 -7.54 -19.09
C GLY A 41 -0.42 -7.97 -17.65
N ILE A 42 -1.21 -7.45 -16.68
CA ILE A 42 -1.10 -7.77 -15.27
C ILE A 42 -1.42 -9.25 -15.04
N ASP A 43 -2.45 -9.76 -15.68
CA ASP A 43 -2.83 -11.17 -15.68
C ASP A 43 -1.65 -12.09 -16.06
N LYS A 44 -0.96 -11.77 -17.15
CA LYS A 44 0.22 -12.51 -17.62
C LYS A 44 1.40 -12.36 -16.70
N LEU A 45 1.57 -11.18 -16.09
CA LEU A 45 2.61 -10.93 -15.08
C LEU A 45 2.38 -11.81 -13.85
N LEU A 46 1.16 -11.82 -13.31
CA LEU A 46 0.81 -12.64 -12.15
C LEU A 46 1.04 -14.14 -12.44
N GLY A 47 0.61 -14.63 -13.61
CA GLY A 47 0.82 -16.02 -13.98
C GLY A 47 2.29 -16.44 -14.14
N LYS A 48 3.19 -15.48 -14.38
CA LYS A 48 4.64 -15.74 -14.49
C LYS A 48 5.40 -15.55 -13.19
N ALA A 49 5.01 -14.54 -12.41
CA ALA A 49 5.77 -14.05 -11.28
C ALA A 49 5.22 -14.51 -9.92
N PHE A 50 4.02 -15.11 -9.89
CA PHE A 50 3.39 -15.51 -8.66
C PHE A 50 3.14 -17.02 -8.61
N LYS A 51 3.66 -17.67 -7.57
CA LYS A 51 3.48 -19.08 -7.26
C LYS A 51 3.49 -19.30 -5.76
N THR A 52 2.53 -20.07 -5.25
CA THR A 52 2.54 -20.53 -3.87
C THR A 52 3.40 -21.80 -3.73
N ASN A 53 3.73 -22.18 -2.51
CA ASN A 53 4.39 -23.45 -2.21
C ASN A 53 3.37 -24.60 -2.28
N ASP A 54 3.12 -25.07 -3.50
CA ASP A 54 2.14 -26.11 -3.80
C ASP A 54 2.79 -27.32 -4.48
N SER A 55 2.66 -28.47 -3.85
CA SER A 55 3.16 -29.76 -4.39
C SER A 55 2.19 -30.42 -5.38
N ALA A 56 0.98 -29.92 -5.56
CA ALA A 56 -0.01 -30.50 -6.45
C ALA A 56 0.35 -30.26 -7.91
N LEU A 57 0.28 -31.30 -8.72
CA LEU A 57 0.53 -31.23 -10.18
C LEU A 57 -0.59 -30.51 -10.94
N PHE A 58 -1.78 -30.46 -10.37
CA PHE A 58 -2.95 -29.85 -11.01
C PHE A 58 -3.87 -29.23 -9.95
N ARG A 59 -4.39 -28.03 -10.27
CA ARG A 59 -5.45 -27.34 -9.53
C ARG A 59 -6.50 -26.83 -10.53
N TYR A 60 -7.78 -26.99 -10.20
CA TYR A 60 -8.86 -26.42 -11.00
C TYR A 60 -8.82 -24.88 -10.96
N HIS A 61 -8.51 -24.32 -9.78
CA HIS A 61 -8.21 -22.89 -9.61
C HIS A 61 -6.70 -22.75 -9.38
N THR A 62 -6.01 -22.17 -10.35
CA THR A 62 -4.57 -21.89 -10.29
C THR A 62 -4.27 -20.78 -9.29
N ASP A 63 -3.02 -20.62 -8.89
CA ASP A 63 -2.60 -19.54 -8.00
C ASP A 63 -2.89 -18.16 -8.62
N GLN A 64 -2.65 -17.99 -9.91
CA GLN A 64 -2.99 -16.78 -10.65
C GLN A 64 -4.49 -16.46 -10.59
N GLU A 65 -5.35 -17.45 -10.81
CA GLU A 65 -6.80 -17.27 -10.79
C GLU A 65 -7.32 -16.96 -9.40
N ASN A 66 -6.80 -17.64 -8.37
CA ASN A 66 -7.13 -17.32 -6.97
C ASN A 66 -6.72 -15.89 -6.61
N LEU A 67 -5.51 -15.47 -7.01
CA LEU A 67 -5.04 -14.12 -6.74
C LEU A 67 -5.85 -13.05 -7.50
N LEU A 68 -6.18 -13.30 -8.76
CA LEU A 68 -7.04 -12.39 -9.54
C LEU A 68 -8.45 -12.32 -8.96
N GLN A 69 -9.03 -13.45 -8.52
CA GLN A 69 -10.32 -13.46 -7.85
C GLN A 69 -10.29 -12.55 -6.62
N MET A 70 -9.29 -12.68 -5.77
CA MET A 70 -9.14 -11.83 -4.59
C MET A 70 -8.98 -10.35 -4.94
N ILE A 71 -8.17 -10.03 -5.95
CA ILE A 71 -8.01 -8.64 -6.40
C ILE A 71 -9.36 -8.07 -6.86
N TYR A 72 -10.13 -8.80 -7.66
CA TYR A 72 -11.43 -8.34 -8.12
C TYR A 72 -12.46 -8.24 -6.99
N THR A 73 -12.47 -9.17 -6.02
CA THR A 73 -13.38 -9.08 -4.88
C THR A 73 -13.06 -7.86 -4.01
N ILE A 74 -11.79 -7.58 -3.74
CA ILE A 74 -11.36 -6.38 -3.00
C ILE A 74 -11.75 -5.10 -3.75
N ILE A 75 -11.53 -5.02 -5.07
CA ILE A 75 -11.91 -3.86 -5.87
C ILE A 75 -13.43 -3.64 -5.88
N ALA A 76 -14.20 -4.71 -5.84
CA ALA A 76 -15.67 -4.65 -5.76
C ALA A 76 -16.20 -4.31 -4.35
N GLY A 77 -15.31 -4.27 -3.34
CA GLY A 77 -15.69 -3.93 -1.96
C GLY A 77 -16.00 -5.13 -1.07
N TYR A 78 -15.71 -6.35 -1.52
CA TYR A 78 -15.85 -7.57 -0.73
C TYR A 78 -14.50 -7.92 -0.09
N PHE A 79 -14.36 -7.66 1.20
CA PHE A 79 -13.07 -7.81 1.91
C PHE A 79 -12.94 -9.14 2.65
N GLU A 80 -14.06 -9.85 2.83
CA GLU A 80 -14.08 -11.14 3.52
C GLU A 80 -14.01 -12.30 2.52
N ASP A 81 -13.36 -13.39 2.89
CA ASP A 81 -13.22 -14.56 2.02
C ASP A 81 -14.52 -15.34 1.84
N ASP A 82 -15.48 -15.23 2.79
CA ASP A 82 -16.84 -15.80 2.70
C ASP A 82 -17.61 -15.25 1.49
N ALA A 83 -17.36 -14.02 1.06
CA ALA A 83 -17.96 -13.44 -0.14
C ALA A 83 -17.75 -14.31 -1.38
N SER A 84 -16.68 -15.12 -1.40
CA SER A 84 -16.41 -16.06 -2.49
C SER A 84 -17.53 -17.07 -2.70
N ASP A 85 -18.20 -17.51 -1.64
CA ASP A 85 -19.32 -18.48 -1.72
C ASP A 85 -20.60 -17.80 -2.20
N GLU A 86 -20.85 -16.55 -1.81
CA GLU A 86 -22.00 -15.76 -2.29
C GLU A 86 -21.86 -15.39 -3.76
N LEU A 87 -20.65 -15.05 -4.20
CA LEU A 87 -20.34 -14.63 -5.57
C LEU A 87 -20.11 -15.80 -6.52
N THR A 88 -20.13 -17.05 -6.06
CA THR A 88 -19.75 -18.25 -6.87
C THR A 88 -20.47 -18.31 -8.20
N ASN A 89 -21.74 -17.87 -8.27
CA ASN A 89 -22.54 -17.90 -9.49
C ASN A 89 -22.77 -16.52 -10.12
N ASP A 90 -22.13 -15.47 -9.59
CA ASP A 90 -22.29 -14.14 -10.15
C ASP A 90 -21.78 -14.09 -11.59
N PRO A 91 -22.60 -13.62 -12.57
CA PRO A 91 -22.25 -13.66 -13.97
C PRO A 91 -21.11 -12.69 -14.33
N VAL A 92 -20.95 -11.59 -13.60
CA VAL A 92 -19.88 -10.62 -13.83
C VAL A 92 -18.55 -11.19 -13.38
N PHE A 93 -18.49 -11.73 -12.15
CA PHE A 93 -17.26 -12.37 -11.64
C PHE A 93 -16.85 -13.56 -12.50
N LYS A 94 -17.80 -14.41 -12.92
CA LYS A 94 -17.50 -15.50 -13.86
C LYS A 94 -16.93 -14.97 -15.18
N SER A 95 -17.46 -13.87 -15.70
CA SER A 95 -16.99 -13.25 -16.94
C SER A 95 -15.59 -12.63 -16.80
N VAL A 96 -15.29 -11.93 -15.68
CA VAL A 96 -13.97 -11.32 -15.49
C VAL A 96 -12.88 -12.36 -15.24
N LEU A 97 -13.23 -13.48 -14.61
CA LEU A 97 -12.29 -14.58 -14.33
C LEU A 97 -12.26 -15.63 -15.46
N GLU A 98 -13.18 -15.56 -16.42
CA GLU A 98 -13.32 -16.55 -17.51
C GLU A 98 -13.49 -17.98 -16.97
N LYS A 99 -14.29 -18.12 -15.90
CA LYS A 99 -14.54 -19.37 -15.18
C LYS A 99 -16.03 -19.68 -15.09
N ASP A 100 -16.35 -20.96 -15.04
CA ASP A 100 -17.72 -21.42 -14.80
C ASP A 100 -18.17 -21.23 -13.35
N ALA A 101 -17.22 -21.24 -12.41
CA ALA A 101 -17.43 -20.99 -10.99
C ALA A 101 -16.19 -20.36 -10.36
N LEU A 102 -16.39 -19.55 -9.32
CA LEU A 102 -15.34 -18.99 -8.49
C LEU A 102 -14.73 -20.07 -7.56
N ALA A 103 -13.52 -19.81 -7.07
CA ALA A 103 -12.95 -20.56 -5.96
C ALA A 103 -13.79 -20.31 -4.71
N SER A 104 -14.25 -21.37 -4.07
CA SER A 104 -15.00 -21.30 -2.82
C SER A 104 -14.13 -20.80 -1.66
N GLN A 105 -14.76 -20.31 -0.58
CA GLN A 105 -14.07 -19.87 0.63
C GLN A 105 -13.03 -20.89 1.14
N PRO A 106 -13.31 -22.22 1.26
CA PRO A 106 -12.27 -23.17 1.66
C PRO A 106 -11.12 -23.31 0.67
N THR A 107 -11.34 -23.00 -0.62
CA THR A 107 -10.27 -23.00 -1.63
C THR A 107 -9.38 -21.77 -1.48
N VAL A 108 -9.97 -20.61 -1.24
CA VAL A 108 -9.24 -19.36 -0.94
C VAL A 108 -8.44 -19.50 0.35
N SER A 109 -9.03 -20.05 1.42
CA SER A 109 -8.34 -20.31 2.68
C SER A 109 -7.12 -21.25 2.49
N ARG A 110 -7.27 -22.36 1.74
CA ARG A 110 -6.14 -23.24 1.41
C ARG A 110 -5.10 -22.57 0.51
N PHE A 111 -5.48 -21.61 -0.31
CA PHE A 111 -4.56 -20.81 -1.11
C PHE A 111 -3.66 -19.95 -0.23
N PHE A 112 -4.23 -19.26 0.76
CA PHE A 112 -3.44 -18.51 1.75
C PHE A 112 -2.49 -19.39 2.55
N ASN A 113 -2.94 -20.58 2.98
CA ASN A 113 -2.11 -21.52 3.74
C ASN A 113 -0.92 -22.09 2.97
N ARG A 114 -0.84 -21.87 1.67
CA ARG A 114 0.31 -22.24 0.83
C ARG A 114 1.30 -21.09 0.62
N MET A 115 0.96 -19.87 1.10
CA MET A 115 1.87 -18.74 1.02
C MET A 115 2.95 -18.85 2.09
N ASP A 116 4.14 -18.45 1.73
CA ASP A 116 5.33 -18.43 2.58
C ASP A 116 6.11 -17.13 2.34
N GLU A 117 7.29 -17.01 2.94
CA GLU A 117 8.14 -15.83 2.79
C GLU A 117 8.55 -15.57 1.33
N ASP A 118 8.80 -16.63 0.56
CA ASP A 118 9.11 -16.49 -0.88
C ASP A 118 7.92 -15.90 -1.64
N THR A 119 6.71 -16.31 -1.31
CA THR A 119 5.49 -15.78 -1.90
C THR A 119 5.31 -14.29 -1.58
N LEU A 120 5.62 -13.86 -0.35
CA LEU A 120 5.58 -12.45 0.04
C LEU A 120 6.61 -11.62 -0.75
N ASN A 121 7.81 -12.14 -0.95
CA ASN A 121 8.85 -11.49 -1.76
C ASN A 121 8.45 -11.36 -3.24
N GLN A 122 7.63 -12.30 -3.75
CA GLN A 122 7.08 -12.19 -5.10
C GLN A 122 6.12 -10.99 -5.23
N PHE A 123 5.32 -10.67 -4.23
CA PHE A 123 4.47 -9.46 -4.26
C PHE A 123 5.30 -8.18 -4.37
N LEU A 124 6.40 -8.06 -3.63
CA LEU A 124 7.31 -6.91 -3.74
C LEU A 124 7.91 -6.82 -5.15
N THR A 125 8.31 -7.95 -5.71
CA THR A 125 8.84 -8.03 -7.08
C THR A 125 7.79 -7.62 -8.13
N ILE A 126 6.55 -8.08 -7.99
CA ILE A 126 5.43 -7.70 -8.85
C ILE A 126 5.18 -6.19 -8.77
N GLY A 127 5.12 -5.64 -7.55
CA GLY A 127 4.99 -4.19 -7.32
C GLY A 127 6.08 -3.38 -8.03
N ARG A 128 7.35 -3.81 -7.91
CA ARG A 128 8.48 -3.20 -8.62
C ARG A 128 8.33 -3.26 -10.15
N ILE A 129 7.90 -4.39 -10.70
CA ILE A 129 7.69 -4.55 -12.15
C ILE A 129 6.55 -3.62 -12.63
N LEU A 130 5.47 -3.49 -11.87
CA LEU A 130 4.36 -2.58 -12.19
C LEU A 130 4.81 -1.12 -12.12
N ARG A 131 5.54 -0.73 -11.09
CA ARG A 131 6.12 0.61 -10.96
C ARG A 131 7.07 0.94 -12.12
N ASN A 132 7.93 0.01 -12.52
CA ASN A 132 8.77 0.13 -13.70
C ASN A 132 7.97 0.40 -14.99
N LYS A 133 6.83 -0.28 -15.18
CA LYS A 133 5.95 -0.04 -16.34
C LYS A 133 5.40 1.39 -16.34
N ILE A 134 4.99 1.90 -15.18
CA ILE A 134 4.47 3.26 -15.01
C ILE A 134 5.59 4.28 -15.27
N TYR A 135 6.76 4.09 -14.69
CA TYR A 135 7.91 4.99 -14.85
C TYR A 135 8.47 5.01 -16.29
N ASN A 136 8.32 3.92 -17.04
CA ASN A 136 8.64 3.92 -18.47
C ASN A 136 7.68 4.77 -19.31
N ILE A 137 6.45 5.01 -18.83
CA ILE A 137 5.49 5.92 -19.48
C ILE A 137 5.78 7.35 -19.05
N GLN A 138 5.94 7.57 -17.75
CA GLN A 138 6.21 8.88 -17.17
C GLN A 138 7.11 8.74 -15.94
N MET A 139 8.39 9.04 -16.11
CA MET A 139 9.36 9.05 -15.03
C MET A 139 9.11 10.23 -14.10
N PRO A 140 8.90 10.02 -12.79
CA PRO A 140 8.76 11.13 -11.84
C PRO A 140 10.13 11.83 -11.64
N GLN A 141 10.09 13.12 -11.33
CA GLN A 141 11.29 13.88 -10.98
C GLN A 141 11.73 13.66 -9.53
N ALA A 142 10.82 13.27 -8.67
CA ALA A 142 11.06 13.00 -7.27
C ALA A 142 10.06 11.97 -6.76
N VAL A 143 10.44 11.24 -5.72
CA VAL A 143 9.58 10.35 -4.93
C VAL A 143 9.61 10.80 -3.48
N ILE A 144 8.47 10.72 -2.80
CA ILE A 144 8.38 10.89 -1.35
C ILE A 144 8.20 9.50 -0.75
N LEU A 145 9.24 8.99 -0.12
CA LEU A 145 9.16 7.74 0.64
C LEU A 145 8.52 8.04 2.00
N ASP A 146 7.25 7.71 2.13
CA ASP A 146 6.46 7.93 3.32
C ASP A 146 6.54 6.71 4.24
N LEU A 147 7.25 6.85 5.35
CA LEU A 147 7.36 5.80 6.37
C LEU A 147 6.25 5.95 7.40
N ASP A 148 5.57 4.86 7.65
CA ASP A 148 4.56 4.78 8.69
C ASP A 148 4.53 3.38 9.33
N SER A 149 3.88 3.30 10.48
CA SER A 149 3.55 2.04 11.13
C SER A 149 2.15 2.14 11.74
N THR A 150 1.35 1.13 11.53
CA THR A 150 -0.04 1.12 11.98
C THR A 150 -0.36 -0.16 12.74
N LEU A 151 -1.40 -0.14 13.56
CA LEU A 151 -1.89 -1.36 14.17
C LEU A 151 -2.80 -2.12 13.21
N LEU A 152 -2.55 -3.42 13.07
CA LEU A 152 -3.49 -4.38 12.51
C LEU A 152 -4.04 -5.22 13.68
N ASP A 153 -5.28 -4.95 14.07
CA ASP A 153 -5.92 -5.66 15.17
C ASP A 153 -5.99 -7.16 14.90
N ALA A 154 -5.69 -7.96 15.92
CA ALA A 154 -5.81 -9.41 15.87
C ALA A 154 -6.82 -9.88 16.92
N TYR A 155 -7.75 -10.70 16.47
CA TYR A 155 -8.77 -11.30 17.34
C TYR A 155 -8.39 -12.74 17.69
N GLY A 156 -8.47 -13.06 18.96
CA GLY A 156 -8.05 -14.36 19.45
C GLY A 156 -6.52 -14.52 19.57
N ARG A 157 -6.06 -15.77 19.50
CA ARG A 157 -4.64 -16.12 19.60
C ARG A 157 -4.08 -16.38 18.21
N GLN A 158 -3.48 -15.37 17.61
CA GLN A 158 -2.79 -15.49 16.33
C GLN A 158 -1.28 -15.52 16.55
N GLU A 159 -0.57 -16.33 15.78
CA GLU A 159 0.89 -16.41 15.84
C GLU A 159 1.54 -15.05 15.55
N GLY A 160 2.47 -14.63 16.42
CA GLY A 160 3.15 -13.34 16.30
C GLY A 160 2.32 -12.13 16.69
N SER A 161 1.02 -12.27 17.04
CA SER A 161 0.25 -11.16 17.59
C SER A 161 0.66 -10.87 19.04
N ALA A 162 0.73 -9.59 19.38
CA ALA A 162 1.12 -9.14 20.72
C ALA A 162 0.41 -7.84 21.10
N PHE A 163 0.40 -7.54 22.40
CA PHE A 163 -0.22 -6.31 22.91
C PHE A 163 0.61 -5.08 22.58
N ASN A 164 -0.01 -4.13 21.90
CA ASN A 164 0.60 -2.84 21.60
C ASN A 164 0.17 -1.81 22.65
N PHE A 165 1.13 -1.30 23.42
CA PHE A 165 0.85 -0.35 24.49
C PHE A 165 0.44 1.05 23.99
N HIS A 166 0.82 1.43 22.78
CA HIS A 166 0.43 2.70 22.19
C HIS A 166 -1.05 2.72 21.80
N TYR A 167 -1.50 1.64 21.16
CA TYR A 167 -2.88 1.50 20.69
C TYR A 167 -3.81 0.82 21.73
N GLN A 168 -3.26 0.27 22.82
CA GLN A 168 -4.01 -0.46 23.85
C GLN A 168 -4.80 -1.65 23.28
N SER A 169 -4.25 -2.33 22.27
CA SER A 169 -4.88 -3.46 21.58
C SER A 169 -3.88 -4.56 21.26
N ASN A 170 -4.38 -5.79 21.05
CA ASN A 170 -3.58 -6.90 20.53
C ASN A 170 -3.58 -6.88 19.00
N GLY A 171 -2.42 -7.11 18.42
CA GLY A 171 -2.31 -7.15 16.97
C GLY A 171 -0.90 -7.24 16.47
N TYR A 172 -0.71 -6.80 15.25
CA TYR A 172 0.57 -6.64 14.59
C TYR A 172 0.86 -5.15 14.41
N HIS A 173 2.15 -4.80 14.33
CA HIS A 173 2.57 -3.43 14.09
C HIS A 173 3.48 -3.36 12.85
N PRO A 174 2.91 -3.54 11.64
CA PRO A 174 3.68 -3.53 10.41
C PRO A 174 4.37 -2.19 10.18
N LEU A 175 5.52 -2.26 9.52
CA LEU A 175 6.23 -1.12 8.96
C LEU A 175 5.87 -1.02 7.49
N VAL A 176 5.49 0.17 7.03
CA VAL A 176 5.06 0.43 5.67
C VAL A 176 5.84 1.59 5.06
N CYS A 177 6.04 1.54 3.75
CA CYS A 177 6.57 2.62 2.95
C CYS A 177 5.69 2.83 1.74
N TYR A 178 5.15 4.03 1.61
CA TYR A 178 4.36 4.45 0.45
C TYR A 178 5.10 5.49 -0.38
N ASP A 179 4.72 5.63 -1.65
CA ASP A 179 4.99 6.84 -2.39
C ASP A 179 3.96 7.90 -1.98
N GLY A 180 4.40 8.90 -1.23
CA GLY A 180 3.53 9.98 -0.74
C GLY A 180 2.97 10.90 -1.84
N MET A 181 3.38 10.75 -3.10
CA MET A 181 2.83 11.48 -4.25
C MET A 181 1.68 10.73 -4.92
N THR A 182 1.75 9.41 -4.98
CA THR A 182 0.78 8.56 -5.70
C THR A 182 -0.08 7.72 -4.76
N GLY A 183 0.39 7.48 -3.54
CA GLY A 183 -0.22 6.55 -2.60
C GLY A 183 0.15 5.09 -2.85
N ASP A 184 1.05 4.80 -3.78
CA ASP A 184 1.45 3.44 -4.10
C ASP A 184 2.22 2.80 -2.93
N LEU A 185 1.85 1.57 -2.56
CA LEU A 185 2.60 0.79 -1.59
C LEU A 185 3.94 0.34 -2.22
N ILE A 186 5.05 0.81 -1.65
CA ILE A 186 6.39 0.44 -2.09
C ILE A 186 6.85 -0.82 -1.38
N LYS A 187 6.71 -0.85 -0.05
CA LYS A 187 7.12 -1.99 0.78
C LYS A 187 6.30 -2.08 2.05
N ILE A 188 6.06 -3.31 2.49
CA ILE A 188 5.44 -3.62 3.79
C ILE A 188 6.23 -4.75 4.45
N GLN A 189 6.35 -4.68 5.78
CA GLN A 189 6.91 -5.74 6.61
C GLN A 189 6.01 -5.97 7.81
N LEU A 190 5.47 -7.17 7.95
CA LEU A 190 4.73 -7.57 9.13
C LEU A 190 5.67 -7.70 10.32
N ARG A 191 5.26 -7.15 11.47
CA ARG A 191 6.01 -7.24 12.74
C ARG A 191 5.03 -7.53 13.87
N ASP A 192 5.53 -8.11 14.96
CA ASP A 192 4.69 -8.29 16.15
C ASP A 192 4.24 -6.95 16.74
N GLY A 193 3.18 -6.98 17.55
CA GLY A 193 2.56 -5.78 18.11
C GLY A 193 3.44 -5.01 19.09
N THR A 194 4.49 -5.62 19.65
CA THR A 194 5.37 -4.97 20.65
C THR A 194 6.42 -4.05 20.02
N GLN A 195 6.60 -4.10 18.70
CA GLN A 195 7.65 -3.34 18.02
C GLN A 195 7.37 -1.83 18.06
N TYR A 196 8.44 -1.05 18.29
CA TYR A 196 8.38 0.41 18.08
C TYR A 196 8.44 0.76 16.60
N SER A 197 7.92 1.95 16.24
CA SER A 197 7.89 2.40 14.83
C SER A 197 9.27 2.32 14.17
N CYS A 198 10.33 2.76 14.85
CA CYS A 198 11.71 2.76 14.31
C CYS A 198 12.41 1.40 14.31
N THR A 199 11.85 0.36 14.95
CA THR A 199 12.52 -0.95 15.02
C THR A 199 12.69 -1.53 13.62
N GLY A 200 13.94 -1.82 13.22
CA GLY A 200 14.28 -2.42 11.92
C GLY A 200 14.13 -1.47 10.72
N VAL A 201 13.84 -0.16 10.93
CA VAL A 201 13.59 0.78 9.84
C VAL A 201 14.79 0.97 8.91
N VAL A 202 16.02 0.92 9.45
CA VAL A 202 17.27 1.09 8.66
C VAL A 202 17.39 -0.02 7.62
N ASP A 203 17.27 -1.28 8.03
CA ASP A 203 17.34 -2.43 7.11
C ASP A 203 16.14 -2.46 6.16
N PHE A 204 14.96 -2.11 6.66
CA PHE A 204 13.75 -2.01 5.85
C PHE A 204 13.91 -0.99 4.73
N LEU A 205 14.40 0.20 5.04
CA LEU A 205 14.56 1.30 4.10
C LEU A 205 15.73 1.06 3.14
N GLN A 206 16.81 0.40 3.58
CA GLN A 206 17.99 0.19 2.74
C GLN A 206 17.64 -0.49 1.42
N THR A 207 16.80 -1.52 1.46
CA THR A 207 16.39 -2.23 0.24
C THR A 207 15.57 -1.36 -0.71
N VAL A 208 14.79 -0.41 -0.19
CA VAL A 208 14.03 0.56 -0.98
C VAL A 208 14.98 1.58 -1.60
N LEU A 209 15.93 2.11 -0.80
CA LEU A 209 16.95 3.03 -1.31
C LEU A 209 17.82 2.39 -2.38
N ASP A 210 18.25 1.14 -2.17
CA ASP A 210 19.05 0.41 -3.16
C ASP A 210 18.29 0.26 -4.49
N GLU A 211 16.98 -0.02 -4.46
CA GLU A 211 16.16 -0.09 -5.65
C GLU A 211 16.16 1.27 -6.39
N TYR A 212 15.81 2.35 -5.67
CA TYR A 212 15.72 3.67 -6.31
C TYR A 212 17.06 4.20 -6.81
N LEU A 213 18.13 4.04 -6.04
CA LEU A 213 19.46 4.52 -6.41
C LEU A 213 20.05 3.74 -7.60
N ASN A 214 19.76 2.45 -7.71
CA ASN A 214 20.25 1.61 -8.81
C ASN A 214 19.38 1.70 -10.06
N ASP A 215 18.06 1.62 -9.92
CA ASP A 215 17.14 1.54 -11.06
C ASP A 215 16.72 2.91 -11.57
N TYR A 216 16.71 3.94 -10.69
CA TYR A 216 16.20 5.29 -11.01
C TYR A 216 17.11 6.42 -10.51
N PRO A 217 18.39 6.45 -10.90
CA PRO A 217 19.39 7.37 -10.35
C PRO A 217 19.09 8.85 -10.60
N SER A 218 18.16 9.17 -11.49
CA SER A 218 17.73 10.54 -11.78
C SER A 218 16.60 11.04 -10.86
N ILE A 219 15.94 10.16 -10.12
CA ILE A 219 14.85 10.51 -9.22
C ILE A 219 15.42 11.07 -7.92
N ARG A 220 14.93 12.24 -7.51
CA ARG A 220 15.25 12.79 -6.19
C ARG A 220 14.41 12.08 -5.13
N ILE A 221 15.05 11.64 -4.05
CA ILE A 221 14.40 10.93 -2.96
C ILE A 221 14.23 11.88 -1.78
N LEU A 222 12.99 12.01 -1.29
CA LEU A 222 12.65 12.64 -0.02
C LEU A 222 12.03 11.60 0.90
N LEU A 223 12.64 11.37 2.04
CA LEU A 223 12.06 10.54 3.10
C LEU A 223 11.19 11.41 4.00
N ARG A 224 9.96 10.95 4.30
CA ARG A 224 9.05 11.56 5.26
C ARG A 224 8.66 10.55 6.32
N GLY A 225 8.59 11.00 7.57
CA GLY A 225 8.16 10.15 8.69
C GLY A 225 7.68 10.98 9.88
N ASP A 226 6.94 10.34 10.77
CA ASP A 226 6.52 10.94 12.03
C ASP A 226 7.65 10.92 13.08
N SER A 227 7.35 11.34 14.31
CA SER A 227 8.33 11.39 15.39
C SER A 227 8.79 10.02 15.91
N GLY A 228 8.11 8.94 15.54
CA GLY A 228 8.51 7.58 15.84
C GLY A 228 9.76 7.15 15.08
N PHE A 229 10.05 7.82 13.96
CA PHE A 229 11.22 7.57 13.11
C PHE A 229 12.39 8.53 13.34
N ALA A 230 12.27 9.45 14.31
CA ALA A 230 13.32 10.44 14.61
C ALA A 230 14.51 9.83 15.36
N THR A 231 15.33 9.04 14.67
CA THR A 231 16.50 8.35 15.22
C THR A 231 17.79 8.73 14.51
N PRO A 232 18.94 8.80 15.23
CA PRO A 232 20.23 9.11 14.61
C PRO A 232 20.58 8.16 13.46
N ASP A 233 20.37 6.84 13.64
CA ASP A 233 20.73 5.83 12.65
C ASP A 233 20.00 6.05 11.31
N LEU A 234 18.73 6.48 11.37
CA LEU A 234 17.97 6.77 10.16
C LEU A 234 18.48 8.05 9.47
N TYR A 235 18.85 9.06 10.23
CA TYR A 235 19.44 10.29 9.66
C TYR A 235 20.78 9.99 8.98
N GLU A 236 21.66 9.25 9.66
CA GLU A 236 22.94 8.83 9.11
C GLU A 236 22.77 8.01 7.81
N GLN A 237 21.78 7.11 7.78
CA GLN A 237 21.46 6.35 6.58
C GLN A 237 21.03 7.27 5.43
N CYS A 238 20.15 8.24 5.69
CA CYS A 238 19.72 9.20 4.68
C CYS A 238 20.89 10.02 4.15
N GLU A 239 21.73 10.56 5.03
CA GLU A 239 22.90 11.37 4.66
C GLU A 239 23.91 10.55 3.86
N LYS A 240 24.20 9.31 4.27
CA LYS A 240 25.10 8.40 3.56
C LYS A 240 24.62 8.09 2.14
N ASN A 241 23.31 8.00 1.92
CA ASN A 241 22.70 7.71 0.63
C ASN A 241 22.34 8.98 -0.19
N GLY A 242 22.64 10.17 0.32
CA GLY A 242 22.29 11.44 -0.35
C GLY A 242 20.77 11.68 -0.43
N THR A 243 20.00 11.05 0.46
CA THR A 243 18.54 11.15 0.54
C THR A 243 18.15 12.34 1.42
N SER A 244 17.34 13.26 0.90
CA SER A 244 16.72 14.31 1.72
C SER A 244 15.68 13.72 2.64
N TYR A 245 15.47 14.33 3.83
CA TYR A 245 14.46 13.84 4.75
C TYR A 245 13.72 14.96 5.48
N VAL A 246 12.46 14.70 5.84
CA VAL A 246 11.60 15.52 6.69
C VAL A 246 10.95 14.60 7.72
N ILE A 247 11.47 14.63 8.94
CA ILE A 247 10.99 13.79 10.04
C ILE A 247 10.58 14.69 11.20
N ARG A 248 9.35 14.50 11.68
CA ARG A 248 8.84 15.25 12.82
C ARG A 248 9.67 14.93 14.07
N LEU A 249 10.11 15.95 14.80
CA LEU A 249 10.72 15.74 16.11
C LEU A 249 9.64 15.68 17.20
N LYS A 250 9.82 14.79 18.16
CA LYS A 250 9.01 14.77 19.38
C LYS A 250 9.29 16.04 20.18
N GLU A 251 8.25 16.71 20.61
CA GLU A 251 8.36 17.91 21.42
C GLU A 251 9.16 17.63 22.70
N ASN A 252 10.03 18.57 23.06
CA ASN A 252 10.77 18.58 24.32
C ASN A 252 10.93 20.02 24.83
N GLY A 253 11.45 20.20 26.06
CA GLY A 253 11.57 21.51 26.68
C GLY A 253 12.38 22.53 25.84
N ILE A 254 13.47 22.08 25.20
CA ILE A 254 14.33 22.95 24.36
C ILE A 254 13.58 23.40 23.09
N LEU A 255 12.86 22.49 22.46
CA LEU A 255 12.08 22.80 21.26
C LEU A 255 10.92 23.76 21.59
N ARG A 256 10.30 23.57 22.76
CA ARG A 256 9.22 24.43 23.26
C ARG A 256 9.73 25.85 23.53
N GLU A 257 10.90 25.98 24.19
CA GLU A 257 11.54 27.27 24.42
C GLU A 257 11.89 27.98 23.10
N LYS A 258 12.43 27.25 22.12
CA LYS A 258 12.75 27.82 20.80
C LYS A 258 11.53 28.23 19.98
N ALA A 259 10.37 27.69 20.28
CA ALA A 259 9.11 28.00 19.62
C ALA A 259 8.26 29.04 20.37
N SER A 260 8.71 29.55 21.54
CA SER A 260 7.91 30.46 22.39
C SER A 260 7.37 31.67 21.64
N ASP A 261 8.25 32.35 20.89
CA ASP A 261 7.87 33.56 20.16
C ASP A 261 6.77 33.29 19.10
N LEU A 262 6.78 32.09 18.49
CA LEU A 262 5.74 31.68 17.53
C LEU A 262 4.42 31.34 18.23
N VAL A 263 4.47 30.81 19.46
CA VAL A 263 3.29 30.55 20.26
C VAL A 263 2.65 31.89 20.69
N ASP A 264 3.46 32.84 21.14
CA ASP A 264 3.00 34.18 21.53
C ASP A 264 2.35 34.90 20.33
N GLU A 265 2.94 34.81 19.12
CA GLU A 265 2.36 35.33 17.87
C GLU A 265 1.01 34.68 17.54
N LEU A 266 0.90 33.36 17.71
CA LEU A 266 -0.36 32.64 17.50
C LEU A 266 -1.42 33.05 18.53
N ASP A 267 -1.06 33.16 19.79
CA ASP A 267 -1.97 33.58 20.85
C ASP A 267 -2.50 35.00 20.61
N GLU A 268 -1.64 35.95 20.23
CA GLU A 268 -2.05 37.29 19.87
C GLU A 268 -3.00 37.32 18.65
N THR A 269 -2.73 36.47 17.66
CA THR A 269 -3.54 36.37 16.43
C THR A 269 -4.91 35.74 16.69
N THR A 270 -4.98 34.73 17.57
CA THR A 270 -6.20 33.98 17.84
C THR A 270 -7.08 34.62 18.91
N GLN A 271 -6.54 35.38 19.86
CA GLN A 271 -7.32 36.07 20.90
C GLN A 271 -8.37 37.07 20.36
N ASN A 272 -8.14 37.65 19.18
CA ASN A 272 -8.98 38.65 18.58
C ASN A 272 -9.79 38.23 17.37
N ASN A 273 -9.62 37.00 16.91
CA ASN A 273 -10.24 36.46 15.69
C ASN A 273 -10.94 35.14 15.95
N THR A 274 -12.17 35.00 15.46
CA THR A 274 -12.90 33.73 15.38
C THR A 274 -12.37 32.90 14.20
N VAL A 275 -11.09 32.50 14.25
CA VAL A 275 -10.50 31.67 13.23
C VAL A 275 -10.44 30.23 13.76
N ASP A 276 -10.94 29.27 12.97
CA ASP A 276 -10.94 27.84 13.32
C ASP A 276 -9.52 27.22 13.24
N TYR A 277 -8.59 27.87 12.54
CA TYR A 277 -7.22 27.40 12.37
C TYR A 277 -6.25 28.56 12.14
N ALA A 278 -5.11 28.54 12.84
CA ALA A 278 -3.99 29.44 12.61
C ALA A 278 -2.65 28.66 12.67
N ALA A 279 -1.64 29.12 11.91
CA ALA A 279 -0.32 28.54 11.92
C ALA A 279 0.76 29.63 11.84
N ALA A 280 1.79 29.53 12.67
CA ALA A 280 3.00 30.33 12.59
C ALA A 280 4.21 29.43 12.27
N TYR A 281 5.16 29.96 11.52
CA TYR A 281 6.34 29.21 11.06
C TYR A 281 7.63 29.95 11.37
N GLY A 282 8.61 29.22 11.89
CA GLY A 282 9.94 29.75 12.18
C GLY A 282 11.05 28.75 11.80
N LYS A 283 12.28 29.23 11.79
CA LYS A 283 13.46 28.40 11.55
C LYS A 283 14.45 28.54 12.69
N PHE A 284 14.96 27.44 13.19
CA PHE A 284 16.03 27.42 14.19
C PHE A 284 16.90 26.17 14.03
N MET A 285 18.13 26.27 14.56
CA MET A 285 19.02 25.14 14.63
C MET A 285 18.79 24.40 15.95
N TYR A 286 18.70 23.08 15.86
CA TYR A 286 18.58 22.18 17.00
C TYR A 286 19.55 21.02 16.86
N LYS A 287 20.18 20.63 17.95
CA LYS A 287 21.01 19.45 18.05
C LYS A 287 20.68 18.73 19.36
N ALA A 288 20.31 17.47 19.27
CA ALA A 288 20.14 16.62 20.44
C ALA A 288 21.50 16.17 20.99
N GLY A 289 21.53 15.81 22.28
CA GLY A 289 22.77 15.34 22.92
C GLY A 289 23.30 14.01 22.35
N SER A 290 22.42 13.27 21.62
CA SER A 290 22.75 12.00 20.96
C SER A 290 23.16 12.14 19.48
N TRP A 291 23.27 13.37 18.97
CA TRP A 291 23.61 13.63 17.55
C TRP A 291 24.98 14.25 17.42
#